data_845cc7c845038ebace9876a03ac160c7
#
_entry.id   845cc7c845038ebace9876a03ac160c7
#
_cell.length_a   1.000
_cell.length_b   1.000
_cell.length_c   1.000
_cell.angle_alpha   90.00
_cell.angle_beta   90.00
_cell.angle_gamma   90.00
#
_symmetry.space_group_name_H-M   'P 1'
#
loop_
_entity.id
_entity.type
_entity.pdbx_description
1 polymer ?
#
loop_
_entity_poly.entity_id
_entity_poly.type
_entity_poly.pdbx_seq_one_letter_code
_entity_poly.pdbx_strand_id
1 'polypeptide(L)'
;MRAHSIDGVLLRTSTPLPGAAEALAYLHNNNIPFILLTNGGGKHESTRVAELSKKFGIPLSEENFVQSHTPFKGLVEGTETTESLKDKTIFVTGGDGDKCRKVAEQ
;
A
#
# COMPACT_ATOMS: atom_id res chain seq x y z
N MET A 1 6.35 -16.15 4.88
CA MET A 1 5.96 -14.89 4.20
C MET A 1 7.18 -13.99 4.04
N ARG A 2 7.27 -13.31 2.92
CA ARG A 2 8.34 -12.35 2.66
C ARG A 2 7.77 -10.95 2.55
N ALA A 3 8.47 -9.96 3.12
CA ALA A 3 8.09 -8.55 3.05
C ALA A 3 9.18 -7.77 2.30
N HIS A 4 8.75 -6.91 1.37
CA HIS A 4 9.66 -6.12 0.55
C HIS A 4 9.26 -4.66 0.57
N SER A 5 10.23 -3.77 0.79
CA SER A 5 10.02 -2.35 0.60
C SER A 5 9.89 -2.04 -0.90
N ILE A 6 9.24 -0.94 -1.23
CA ILE A 6 9.03 -0.53 -2.62
C ILE A 6 10.11 0.45 -3.06
N ASP A 7 10.20 1.59 -2.40
CA ASP A 7 11.12 2.65 -2.80
C ASP A 7 12.58 2.26 -2.51
N GLY A 8 13.41 2.29 -3.54
CA GLY A 8 14.82 1.90 -3.44
C GLY A 8 15.07 0.39 -3.49
N VAL A 9 14.02 -0.43 -3.51
CA VAL A 9 14.15 -1.90 -3.59
C VAL A 9 13.53 -2.43 -4.88
N LEU A 10 12.33 -2.02 -5.21
CA LEU A 10 11.61 -2.42 -6.42
C LEU A 10 11.51 -1.29 -7.43
N LEU A 11 11.39 -0.05 -6.96
CA LEU A 11 11.30 1.15 -7.79
C LEU A 11 12.39 2.14 -7.42
N ARG A 12 12.91 2.81 -8.42
CA ARG A 12 13.70 4.02 -8.25
C ARG A 12 12.88 5.18 -8.79
N THR A 13 12.36 6.02 -7.87
CA THR A 13 11.35 7.03 -8.17
C THR A 13 10.09 6.36 -8.69
N SER A 14 9.83 6.35 -9.98
CA SER A 14 8.68 5.67 -10.59
C SER A 14 9.08 4.56 -11.57
N THR A 15 10.39 4.30 -11.71
CA THR A 15 10.92 3.33 -12.67
C THR A 15 11.27 2.03 -11.97
N PRO A 16 10.76 0.87 -12.44
CA PRO A 16 11.14 -0.42 -11.88
C PRO A 16 12.66 -0.65 -11.98
N LEU A 17 13.25 -1.16 -10.88
CA LEU A 17 14.65 -1.56 -10.90
C LEU A 17 14.85 -2.80 -11.76
N PRO A 18 16.05 -2.95 -12.40
CA PRO A 18 16.34 -4.16 -13.16
C PRO A 18 16.18 -5.42 -12.28
N GLY A 19 15.45 -6.40 -12.77
CA GLY A 19 15.20 -7.66 -12.06
C GLY A 19 14.04 -7.63 -11.07
N ALA A 20 13.46 -6.46 -10.77
CA ALA A 20 12.35 -6.37 -9.82
C ALA A 20 11.10 -7.11 -10.31
N ALA A 21 10.72 -6.90 -11.56
CA ALA A 21 9.56 -7.56 -12.14
C ALA A 21 9.75 -9.09 -12.19
N GLU A 22 10.93 -9.55 -12.57
CA GLU A 22 11.25 -10.97 -12.61
C GLU A 22 11.24 -11.59 -11.21
N ALA A 23 11.76 -10.89 -10.21
CA ALA A 23 11.74 -11.36 -8.81
C ALA A 23 10.32 -11.52 -8.28
N LEU A 24 9.44 -10.53 -8.52
CA LEU A 24 8.05 -10.61 -8.13
C LEU A 24 7.30 -11.71 -8.89
N ALA A 25 7.56 -11.85 -10.18
CA ALA A 25 6.98 -12.92 -10.99
C ALA A 25 7.41 -14.29 -10.48
N TYR A 26 8.65 -14.45 -10.08
CA TYR A 26 9.15 -15.70 -9.47
C TYR A 26 8.38 -16.03 -8.18
N LEU A 27 8.20 -15.06 -7.30
CA LEU A 27 7.44 -15.27 -6.06
C LEU A 27 6.00 -15.64 -6.36
N HIS A 28 5.37 -14.95 -7.29
CA HIS A 28 3.98 -15.22 -7.68
C HIS A 28 3.82 -16.61 -8.31
N ASN A 29 4.67 -16.95 -9.26
CA ASN A 29 4.59 -18.23 -9.99
C ASN A 29 4.90 -19.44 -9.13
N ASN A 30 5.66 -19.28 -8.07
CA ASN A 30 6.02 -20.36 -7.14
C ASN A 30 5.13 -20.36 -5.89
N ASN A 31 4.05 -19.58 -5.88
CA ASN A 31 3.11 -19.46 -4.76
C ASN A 31 3.79 -19.12 -3.43
N ILE A 32 4.85 -18.32 -3.47
CA ILE A 32 5.53 -17.84 -2.27
C ILE A 32 4.78 -16.61 -1.74
N PRO A 33 4.20 -16.66 -0.54
CA PRO A 33 3.49 -15.50 0.01
C PRO A 33 4.43 -14.32 0.22
N PHE A 34 4.00 -13.13 -0.23
CA PHE A 34 4.76 -11.90 -0.02
C PHE A 34 3.83 -10.71 0.19
N ILE A 35 4.36 -9.67 0.81
CA ILE A 35 3.71 -8.37 0.93
C ILE A 35 4.67 -7.28 0.49
N LEU A 36 4.10 -6.21 -0.04
CA LEU A 36 4.82 -4.98 -0.36
C LEU A 36 4.52 -3.96 0.75
N LEU A 37 5.56 -3.51 1.41
CA LEU A 37 5.46 -2.65 2.58
C LEU A 37 6.13 -1.32 2.26
N THR A 38 5.43 -0.21 2.43
CA THR A 38 5.97 1.11 2.12
C THR A 38 5.56 2.18 3.11
N ASN A 39 6.43 3.15 3.33
CA ASN A 39 6.09 4.38 4.05
C ASN A 39 5.36 5.39 3.15
N GLY A 40 5.32 5.16 1.85
CA GLY A 40 4.55 5.98 0.93
C GLY A 40 3.06 5.93 1.26
N GLY A 41 2.35 7.01 0.96
CA GLY A 41 0.91 7.11 1.22
C GLY A 41 0.28 8.13 0.27
N GLY A 42 -0.91 8.63 0.63
CA GLY A 42 -1.62 9.65 -0.12
C GLY A 42 -2.45 9.14 -1.28
N LYS A 43 -2.43 7.85 -1.57
CA LYS A 43 -3.32 7.20 -2.54
C LYS A 43 -4.00 6.00 -1.88
N HIS A 44 -5.22 5.71 -2.29
CA HIS A 44 -5.91 4.50 -1.83
C HIS A 44 -5.16 3.25 -2.31
N GLU A 45 -5.21 2.19 -1.51
CA GLU A 45 -4.51 0.93 -1.80
C GLU A 45 -4.86 0.36 -3.17
N SER A 46 -6.12 0.37 -3.54
CA SER A 46 -6.57 -0.15 -4.85
C SER A 46 -5.90 0.58 -6.02
N THR A 47 -5.77 1.90 -5.91
CA THR A 47 -5.11 2.71 -6.95
C THR A 47 -3.63 2.36 -7.05
N ARG A 48 -2.96 2.27 -5.91
CA ARG A 48 -1.53 1.98 -5.86
C ARG A 48 -1.22 0.57 -6.35
N VAL A 49 -2.04 -0.39 -5.96
CA VAL A 49 -1.92 -1.78 -6.41
C VAL A 49 -2.11 -1.89 -7.92
N ALA A 50 -3.08 -1.19 -8.49
CA ALA A 50 -3.30 -1.18 -9.93
C ALA A 50 -2.09 -0.60 -10.68
N GLU A 51 -1.52 0.50 -10.19
CA GLU A 51 -0.31 1.10 -10.77
C GLU A 51 0.88 0.13 -10.74
N LEU A 52 1.10 -0.53 -9.60
CA LEU A 52 2.20 -1.47 -9.42
C LEU A 52 2.01 -2.74 -10.26
N SER A 53 0.80 -3.26 -10.33
CA SER A 53 0.47 -4.40 -11.18
C SER A 53 0.79 -4.12 -12.65
N LYS A 54 0.48 -2.92 -13.11
CA LYS A 54 0.78 -2.50 -14.47
C LYS A 54 2.29 -2.37 -14.70
N LYS A 55 3.01 -1.78 -13.74
CA LYS A 55 4.47 -1.58 -13.87
C LYS A 55 5.25 -2.88 -13.86
N PHE A 56 4.87 -3.83 -13.02
CA PHE A 56 5.58 -5.11 -12.89
C PHE A 56 5.00 -6.21 -13.77
N GLY A 57 3.84 -6.00 -14.38
CA GLY A 57 3.22 -6.98 -15.26
C GLY A 57 2.73 -8.24 -14.56
N ILE A 58 2.47 -8.18 -13.25
CA ILE A 58 1.93 -9.29 -12.47
C ILE A 58 0.65 -8.87 -11.75
N PRO A 59 -0.29 -9.80 -11.50
CA PRO A 59 -1.49 -9.47 -10.73
C PRO A 59 -1.13 -9.29 -9.25
N LEU A 60 -1.37 -8.09 -8.73
CA LEU A 60 -1.25 -7.78 -7.31
C LEU A 60 -2.63 -7.45 -6.76
N SER A 61 -2.85 -7.73 -5.48
CA SER A 61 -4.08 -7.38 -4.77
C SER A 61 -3.77 -6.54 -3.53
N GLU A 62 -4.80 -5.96 -2.94
CA GLU A 62 -4.65 -5.20 -1.70
C GLU A 62 -4.09 -6.06 -0.56
N GLU A 63 -4.28 -7.37 -0.61
CA GLU A 63 -3.71 -8.32 0.35
C GLU A 63 -2.18 -8.37 0.31
N ASN A 64 -1.58 -7.98 -0.83
CA ASN A 64 -0.14 -7.94 -1.00
C ASN A 64 0.48 -6.59 -0.62
N PHE A 65 -0.31 -5.64 -0.07
CA PHE A 65 0.12 -4.26 -0.02
C PHE A 65 -0.21 -3.59 1.32
N VAL A 66 0.79 -2.94 1.92
CA VAL A 66 0.63 -2.16 3.15
C VAL A 66 1.32 -0.80 2.97
N GLN A 67 0.56 0.27 3.11
CA GLN A 67 1.05 1.65 3.09
C GLN A 67 1.08 2.23 4.51
N SER A 68 1.65 3.43 4.64
CA SER A 68 1.74 4.13 5.93
C SER A 68 0.37 4.34 6.59
N HIS A 69 -0.67 4.58 5.82
CA HIS A 69 -2.02 4.82 6.35
C HIS A 69 -2.89 3.57 6.42
N THR A 70 -2.46 2.43 5.87
CA THR A 70 -3.25 1.19 5.89
C THR A 70 -3.72 0.79 7.29
N PRO A 71 -2.88 0.86 8.36
CA PRO A 71 -3.32 0.51 9.71
C PRO A 71 -4.40 1.43 10.30
N PHE A 72 -4.61 2.64 9.75
CA PHE A 72 -5.61 3.57 10.25
C PHE A 72 -7.04 3.05 10.10
N LYS A 73 -7.26 2.15 9.17
CA LYS A 73 -8.55 1.49 9.03
C LYS A 73 -8.96 0.79 10.33
N GLY A 74 -8.01 0.13 10.99
CA GLY A 74 -8.25 -0.49 12.29
C GLY A 74 -8.61 0.51 13.38
N LEU A 75 -8.09 1.75 13.32
CA LEU A 75 -8.47 2.81 14.25
C LEU A 75 -9.90 3.28 14.02
N VAL A 76 -10.32 3.40 12.77
CA VAL A 76 -11.68 3.84 12.41
C VAL A 76 -12.70 2.78 12.83
N GLU A 77 -12.44 1.53 12.53
CA GLU A 77 -13.35 0.41 12.83
C GLU A 77 -13.30 0.00 14.31
N GLY A 78 -12.19 0.33 15.00
CA GLY A 78 -11.94 -0.11 16.37
C GLY A 78 -11.39 -1.52 16.44
N THR A 79 -10.76 -1.86 17.54
CA THR A 79 -10.20 -3.17 17.83
C THR A 79 -10.57 -3.57 19.27
N GLU A 80 -10.17 -4.76 19.71
CA GLU A 80 -10.38 -5.20 21.11
C GLU A 80 -9.75 -4.26 22.14
N THR A 81 -8.65 -3.57 21.75
CA THR A 81 -7.91 -2.68 22.63
C THR A 81 -8.06 -1.20 22.30
N THR A 82 -8.74 -0.87 21.19
CA THR A 82 -8.89 0.51 20.69
C THR A 82 -10.34 0.79 20.35
N GLU A 83 -10.88 1.91 20.86
CA GLU A 83 -12.23 2.35 20.50
C GLU A 83 -12.29 2.78 19.03
N SER A 84 -13.45 2.56 18.42
CA SER A 84 -13.71 3.02 17.06
C SER A 84 -13.67 4.55 16.99
N LEU A 85 -12.96 5.08 16.00
CA LEU A 85 -12.92 6.52 15.71
C LEU A 85 -13.90 6.90 14.59
N LYS A 86 -14.77 5.99 14.20
CA LYS A 86 -15.82 6.27 13.22
C LYS A 86 -16.69 7.43 13.70
N ASP A 87 -17.07 8.30 12.78
CA ASP A 87 -17.88 9.51 13.04
C ASP A 87 -17.20 10.57 13.93
N LYS A 88 -15.91 10.44 14.17
CA LYS A 88 -15.12 11.48 14.83
C LYS A 88 -14.61 12.49 13.81
N THR A 89 -14.43 13.73 14.26
CA THR A 89 -13.81 14.76 13.43
C THR A 89 -12.29 14.53 13.39
N ILE A 90 -11.73 14.48 12.19
CA ILE A 90 -10.30 14.24 11.99
C ILE A 90 -9.69 15.45 11.29
N PHE A 91 -8.58 15.94 11.81
CA PHE A 91 -7.79 16.99 11.18
C PHE A 91 -6.73 16.33 10.28
N VAL A 92 -6.77 16.64 8.99
CA VAL A 92 -5.86 16.05 8.00
C VAL A 92 -4.95 17.13 7.44
N THR A 93 -3.63 16.91 7.50
CA THR A 93 -2.61 17.79 6.94
C THR A 93 -1.68 17.02 6.01
N GLY A 94 -1.11 17.75 5.06
CA GLY A 94 -0.11 17.19 4.14
C GLY A 94 -0.68 16.70 2.83
N GLY A 95 0.23 16.30 1.95
CA GLY A 95 -0.10 15.83 0.62
C GLY A 95 -0.43 16.95 -0.36
N ASP A 96 -0.57 16.57 -1.62
CA ASP A 96 -0.99 17.48 -2.68
C ASP A 96 -2.51 17.43 -2.84
N GLY A 97 -3.14 18.60 -2.81
CA GLY A 97 -4.58 18.69 -2.90
C GLY A 97 -5.27 18.03 -1.70
N ASP A 98 -6.37 17.36 -1.95
CA ASP A 98 -7.20 16.72 -0.92
C ASP A 98 -7.10 15.19 -0.88
N LYS A 99 -6.01 14.64 -1.42
CA LYS A 99 -5.81 13.18 -1.52
C LYS A 99 -5.83 12.49 -0.15
N CYS A 100 -5.12 13.07 0.82
CA CYS A 100 -5.08 12.50 2.18
C CYS A 100 -6.44 12.57 2.87
N ARG A 101 -7.18 13.66 2.65
CA ARG A 101 -8.55 13.79 3.16
C ARG A 101 -9.45 12.71 2.59
N LYS A 102 -9.39 12.47 1.28
CA LYS A 102 -10.19 11.44 0.61
C LYS A 102 -9.88 10.04 1.14
N VAL A 103 -8.63 9.77 1.47
CA VAL A 103 -8.24 8.50 2.10
C VAL A 103 -8.88 8.37 3.48
N ALA A 104 -8.89 9.44 4.27
CA ALA A 104 -9.48 9.42 5.61
C ALA A 104 -11.00 9.25 5.58
N GLU A 105 -11.67 9.72 4.54
CA GLU A 105 -13.12 9.64 4.37
C GLU A 105 -13.63 8.27 3.92
N GLN A 106 -12.74 7.40 3.50
CA GLN A 106 -13.09 6.07 2.99
C GLN A 106 -13.29 5.02 4.06
#